data_aaa6d3f791d1f5f16233fd05f1791ff7
#
_entry.id   aaa6d3f791d1f5f16233fd05f1791ff7
#
_cell.length_a   1.000
_cell.length_b   1.000
_cell.length_c   1.000
_cell.angle_alpha   90.00
_cell.angle_beta   90.00
_cell.angle_gamma   90.00
#
_symmetry.space_group_name_H-M   'P 1'
#
loop_
_entity.id
_entity.type
_entity.pdbx_description
1 polymer ?
#
loop_
_entity_poly.entity_id
_entity_poly.type
_entity_poly.pdbx_seq_one_letter_code
_entity_poly.pdbx_strand_id
1 'polypeptide(L)'
;FCRHEDHPQFGCALPLSAIMQDLQLARDMGANSIRTSHYPNDELFLDLCDELGILVWEENHARGLSEEQMRNPNFERQCETCIREMIAAHYNHPSIYIWGILNECASDTEYGRECYKTQLELIKSLDVTRPRSFCRFKTDICFDLVDVVSYNIYPKWYHNTPVAEYLDDLDVS
;
A
#
# COMPACT_ATOMS: atom_id res chain seq x y z
N PHE A 1 6.99 6.64 5.00
CA PHE A 1 7.11 5.39 5.77
C PHE A 1 5.80 4.62 5.79
N CYS A 2 5.84 3.35 6.22
CA CYS A 2 4.64 2.53 6.39
C CYS A 2 4.03 2.72 7.78
N ARG A 3 2.70 2.81 7.87
CA ARG A 3 1.94 2.86 9.11
C ARG A 3 0.93 1.71 9.13
N HIS A 4 0.91 0.98 10.24
CA HIS A 4 -0.19 0.07 10.55
C HIS A 4 -1.20 0.77 11.46
N GLU A 5 -2.49 0.59 11.18
CA GLU A 5 -3.57 1.04 12.05
C GLU A 5 -3.77 0.03 13.18
N ASP A 6 -2.81 0.02 14.07
CA ASP A 6 -2.74 -0.91 15.20
C ASP A 6 -2.02 -0.25 16.39
N HIS A 7 -2.55 -0.45 17.58
CA HIS A 7 -2.03 0.18 18.80
C HIS A 7 -2.02 -0.82 19.96
N PRO A 8 -0.97 -0.84 20.82
CA PRO A 8 -0.85 -1.80 21.92
C PRO A 8 -2.01 -1.82 22.90
N GLN A 9 -2.72 -0.71 23.06
CA GLN A 9 -3.84 -0.57 23.99
C GLN A 9 -5.21 -0.63 23.33
N PHE A 10 -5.31 -0.23 22.05
CA PHE A 10 -6.59 -0.03 21.36
C PHE A 10 -6.82 -1.00 20.18
N GLY A 11 -5.79 -1.77 19.80
CA GLY A 11 -5.85 -2.55 18.56
C GLY A 11 -6.08 -1.64 17.37
N CYS A 12 -6.94 -2.04 16.44
CA CYS A 12 -7.30 -1.24 15.27
C CYS A 12 -8.43 -0.22 15.52
N ALA A 13 -8.99 -0.14 16.72
CA ALA A 13 -9.99 0.87 17.07
C ALA A 13 -9.33 2.11 17.71
N LEU A 14 -8.50 2.81 16.93
CA LEU A 14 -7.75 3.95 17.43
C LEU A 14 -8.66 5.14 17.74
N PRO A 15 -8.58 5.73 18.95
CA PRO A 15 -9.20 7.01 19.20
C PRO A 15 -8.45 8.12 18.45
N LEU A 16 -9.16 9.21 18.13
CA LEU A 16 -8.60 10.37 17.43
C LEU A 16 -7.27 10.86 18.04
N SER A 17 -7.16 10.86 19.37
CA SER A 17 -5.93 11.26 20.07
C SER A 17 -4.72 10.39 19.73
N ALA A 18 -4.91 9.08 19.50
CA ALA A 18 -3.84 8.18 19.10
C ALA A 18 -3.43 8.42 17.63
N ILE A 19 -4.40 8.64 16.74
CA ILE A 19 -4.14 9.01 15.34
C ILE A 19 -3.35 10.32 15.27
N MET A 20 -3.77 11.35 16.02
CA MET A 20 -3.05 12.62 16.10
C MET A 20 -1.62 12.46 16.62
N GLN A 21 -1.41 11.58 17.61
CA GLN A 21 -0.08 11.28 18.12
C GLN A 21 0.81 10.62 17.07
N ASP A 22 0.29 9.64 16.32
CA ASP A 22 1.00 8.99 15.22
C ASP A 22 1.45 10.01 14.18
N LEU A 23 0.53 10.89 13.76
CA LEU A 23 0.83 11.91 12.75
C LEU A 23 1.82 12.96 13.26
N GLN A 24 1.75 13.33 14.53
CA GLN A 24 2.74 14.23 15.14
C GLN A 24 4.13 13.58 15.17
N LEU A 25 4.25 12.32 15.58
CA LEU A 25 5.51 11.57 15.53
C LEU A 25 6.06 11.47 14.11
N ALA A 26 5.20 11.23 13.12
CA ALA A 26 5.57 11.19 11.71
C ALA A 26 6.20 12.53 11.27
N ARG A 27 5.57 13.64 11.60
CA ARG A 27 6.08 14.98 11.30
C ARG A 27 7.40 15.29 12.01
N ASP A 28 7.50 14.91 13.28
CA ASP A 28 8.72 15.12 14.08
C ASP A 28 9.92 14.36 13.50
N MET A 29 9.67 13.21 12.85
CA MET A 29 10.67 12.48 12.08
C MET A 29 10.99 13.10 10.71
N GLY A 30 10.25 14.13 10.29
CA GLY A 30 10.38 14.73 8.95
C GLY A 30 9.68 13.94 7.84
N ALA A 31 8.79 13.02 8.18
CA ALA A 31 8.02 12.28 7.18
C ALA A 31 6.95 13.19 6.57
N ASN A 32 6.83 13.15 5.24
CA ASN A 32 5.82 13.87 4.47
C ASN A 32 4.89 12.95 3.67
N SER A 33 5.11 11.64 3.75
CA SER A 33 4.27 10.63 3.10
C SER A 33 4.16 9.38 3.96
N ILE A 34 2.96 8.82 4.01
CA ILE A 34 2.61 7.61 4.76
C ILE A 34 1.95 6.61 3.81
N ARG A 35 2.39 5.35 3.87
CA ARG A 35 1.72 4.22 3.25
C ARG A 35 0.87 3.50 4.28
N THR A 36 -0.42 3.30 3.99
CA THR A 36 -1.36 2.59 4.86
C THR A 36 -1.18 1.08 4.73
N SER A 37 -0.19 0.54 5.41
CA SER A 37 0.16 -0.90 5.33
C SER A 37 -0.77 -1.74 6.19
N HIS A 38 -1.51 -2.73 5.70
CA HIS A 38 -1.75 -3.04 4.29
C HIS A 38 -3.25 -3.14 4.10
N TYR A 39 -3.96 -2.05 4.21
CA TYR A 39 -5.43 -1.97 4.18
C TYR A 39 -5.88 -0.50 4.20
N PRO A 40 -7.12 -0.19 3.76
CA PRO A 40 -7.69 1.14 3.93
C PRO A 40 -7.70 1.56 5.40
N ASN A 41 -7.30 2.80 5.68
CA ASN A 41 -7.30 3.36 7.02
C ASN A 41 -8.59 4.17 7.30
N ASP A 42 -8.78 4.56 8.56
CA ASP A 42 -9.93 5.35 9.02
C ASP A 42 -10.00 6.71 8.31
N GLU A 43 -11.22 7.19 7.99
CA GLU A 43 -11.45 8.50 7.35
C GLU A 43 -10.87 9.64 8.16
N LEU A 44 -10.92 9.58 9.52
CA LEU A 44 -10.33 10.61 10.37
C LEU A 44 -8.82 10.71 10.20
N PHE A 45 -8.13 9.59 9.91
CA PHE A 45 -6.71 9.63 9.58
C PHE A 45 -6.48 10.38 8.27
N LEU A 46 -7.31 10.15 7.25
CA LEU A 46 -7.21 10.81 5.95
C LEU A 46 -7.55 12.30 6.07
N ASP A 47 -8.60 12.67 6.81
CA ASP A 47 -8.94 14.05 7.10
C ASP A 47 -7.77 14.81 7.72
N LEU A 48 -7.11 14.21 8.72
CA LEU A 48 -5.93 14.80 9.35
C LEU A 48 -4.73 14.89 8.39
N CYS A 49 -4.55 13.90 7.51
CA CYS A 49 -3.51 13.98 6.49
C CYS A 49 -3.77 15.12 5.50
N ASP A 50 -5.03 15.33 5.10
CA ASP A 50 -5.44 16.45 4.27
C ASP A 50 -5.13 17.80 4.93
N GLU A 51 -5.49 17.96 6.22
CA GLU A 51 -5.24 19.19 7.00
C GLU A 51 -3.74 19.45 7.20
N LEU A 52 -2.97 18.40 7.43
CA LEU A 52 -1.53 18.50 7.75
C LEU A 52 -0.63 18.52 6.52
N GLY A 53 -1.17 18.28 5.32
CA GLY A 53 -0.40 18.18 4.08
C GLY A 53 0.50 16.95 4.01
N ILE A 54 0.09 15.83 4.63
CA ILE A 54 0.80 14.56 4.58
C ILE A 54 0.24 13.75 3.43
N LEU A 55 1.09 13.33 2.49
CA LEU A 55 0.70 12.50 1.37
C LEU A 55 0.42 11.06 1.81
N VAL A 56 -0.59 10.42 1.20
CA VAL A 56 -0.99 9.06 1.53
C VAL A 56 -0.95 8.15 0.31
N TRP A 57 -0.24 7.05 0.44
CA TRP A 57 -0.41 5.87 -0.41
C TRP A 57 -1.39 4.95 0.29
N GLU A 58 -2.59 4.83 -0.23
CA GLU A 58 -3.60 3.94 0.32
C GLU A 58 -3.73 2.67 -0.51
N GLU A 59 -3.89 1.52 0.14
CA GLU A 59 -3.92 0.23 -0.53
C GLU A 59 -4.99 -0.72 0.00
N ASN A 60 -5.36 -1.71 -0.83
CA ASN A 60 -6.31 -2.74 -0.44
C ASN A 60 -5.70 -3.73 0.56
N HIS A 61 -6.55 -4.58 1.14
CA HIS A 61 -6.24 -5.41 2.32
C HIS A 61 -5.43 -6.70 2.05
N ALA A 62 -5.17 -7.09 0.80
CA ALA A 62 -4.51 -8.36 0.51
C ALA A 62 -2.98 -8.26 0.57
N ARG A 63 -2.34 -9.13 1.35
CA ARG A 63 -0.90 -9.12 1.55
C ARG A 63 -0.32 -10.53 1.74
N GLY A 64 0.87 -10.77 1.19
CA GLY A 64 1.67 -11.97 1.43
C GLY A 64 1.00 -13.27 1.02
N LEU A 65 0.05 -13.25 0.09
CA LEU A 65 -0.71 -14.41 -0.31
C LEU A 65 0.03 -15.20 -1.39
N SER A 66 0.13 -16.52 -1.19
CA SER A 66 0.57 -17.45 -2.24
C SER A 66 -0.48 -17.57 -3.35
N GLU A 67 -0.07 -18.08 -4.52
CA GLU A 67 -1.02 -18.36 -5.60
C GLU A 67 -2.16 -19.27 -5.15
N GLU A 68 -1.87 -20.31 -4.36
CA GLU A 68 -2.90 -21.22 -3.81
C GLU A 68 -3.95 -20.47 -2.99
N GLN A 69 -3.52 -19.51 -2.16
CA GLN A 69 -4.42 -18.68 -1.37
C GLN A 69 -5.21 -17.70 -2.24
N MET A 70 -4.58 -17.11 -3.28
CA MET A 70 -5.25 -16.24 -4.24
C MET A 70 -6.28 -16.98 -5.10
N ARG A 71 -6.14 -18.29 -5.28
CA ARG A 71 -7.13 -19.16 -5.96
C ARG A 71 -8.38 -19.45 -5.12
N ASN A 72 -8.49 -18.91 -3.90
CA ASN A 72 -9.74 -18.97 -3.15
C ASN A 72 -10.87 -18.31 -3.97
N PRO A 73 -12.04 -18.98 -4.14
CA PRO A 73 -13.11 -18.47 -5.00
C PRO A 73 -13.72 -17.14 -4.57
N ASN A 74 -13.43 -16.69 -3.35
CA ASN A 74 -13.87 -15.39 -2.85
C ASN A 74 -12.82 -14.27 -3.05
N PHE A 75 -11.58 -14.61 -3.37
CA PHE A 75 -10.46 -13.67 -3.37
C PHE A 75 -10.70 -12.48 -4.30
N GLU A 76 -10.95 -12.73 -5.58
CA GLU A 76 -11.15 -11.65 -6.56
C GLU A 76 -12.34 -10.76 -6.20
N ARG A 77 -13.46 -11.36 -5.79
CA ARG A 77 -14.65 -10.61 -5.36
C ARG A 77 -14.37 -9.74 -4.14
N GLN A 78 -13.62 -10.26 -3.17
CA GLN A 78 -13.26 -9.49 -1.96
C GLN A 78 -12.34 -8.32 -2.31
N CYS A 79 -11.34 -8.54 -3.16
CA CYS A 79 -10.45 -7.47 -3.62
C CYS A 79 -11.21 -6.42 -4.42
N GLU A 80 -12.07 -6.82 -5.36
CA GLU A 80 -12.92 -5.91 -6.12
C GLU A 80 -13.81 -5.06 -5.20
N THR A 81 -14.50 -5.70 -4.25
CA THR A 81 -15.36 -5.00 -3.30
C THR A 81 -14.56 -3.97 -2.49
N CYS A 82 -13.43 -4.39 -1.91
CA CYS A 82 -12.58 -3.50 -1.14
C CYS A 82 -12.09 -2.29 -1.97
N ILE A 83 -11.63 -2.52 -3.21
CA ILE A 83 -11.16 -1.42 -4.09
C ILE A 83 -12.29 -0.45 -4.40
N ARG A 84 -13.49 -0.95 -4.73
CA ARG A 84 -14.65 -0.10 -5.03
C ARG A 84 -15.08 0.73 -3.83
N GLU A 85 -15.16 0.12 -2.65
CA GLU A 85 -15.54 0.81 -1.42
C GLU A 85 -14.47 1.84 -1.01
N MET A 86 -13.20 1.47 -1.03
CA MET A 86 -12.07 2.35 -0.73
C MET A 86 -12.08 3.59 -1.63
N ILE A 87 -12.13 3.41 -2.95
CA ILE A 87 -12.12 4.55 -3.87
C ILE A 87 -13.41 5.37 -3.75
N ALA A 88 -14.57 4.73 -3.58
CA ALA A 88 -15.83 5.47 -3.43
C ALA A 88 -15.86 6.33 -2.16
N ALA A 89 -15.32 5.85 -1.06
CA ALA A 89 -15.25 6.58 0.19
C ALA A 89 -14.17 7.68 0.14
N HIS A 90 -12.98 7.36 -0.35
CA HIS A 90 -11.78 8.17 -0.17
C HIS A 90 -11.35 8.98 -1.40
N TYR A 91 -12.10 8.93 -2.49
CA TYR A 91 -11.76 9.62 -3.75
C TYR A 91 -11.46 11.11 -3.58
N ASN A 92 -12.18 11.78 -2.69
CA ASN A 92 -12.09 13.23 -2.48
C ASN A 92 -10.98 13.66 -1.51
N HIS A 93 -10.20 12.75 -0.93
CA HIS A 93 -9.06 13.12 -0.09
C HIS A 93 -7.87 13.57 -0.95
N PRO A 94 -7.48 14.85 -0.92
CA PRO A 94 -6.35 15.37 -1.69
C PRO A 94 -5.00 14.83 -1.21
N SER A 95 -4.91 14.34 0.00
CA SER A 95 -3.71 13.68 0.54
C SER A 95 -3.37 12.39 -0.20
N ILE A 96 -4.36 11.63 -0.69
CA ILE A 96 -4.13 10.40 -1.40
C ILE A 96 -3.52 10.69 -2.78
N TYR A 97 -2.29 10.22 -2.99
CA TYR A 97 -1.56 10.44 -4.24
C TYR A 97 -1.30 9.17 -5.04
N ILE A 98 -1.40 7.99 -4.41
CA ILE A 98 -1.25 6.66 -5.04
C ILE A 98 -2.31 5.71 -4.49
N TRP A 99 -2.88 4.89 -5.39
CA TRP A 99 -3.66 3.71 -5.04
C TRP A 99 -2.79 2.46 -5.11
N GLY A 100 -2.79 1.66 -4.05
CA GLY A 100 -2.02 0.43 -3.92
C GLY A 100 -2.87 -0.83 -3.93
N ILE A 101 -2.24 -1.96 -4.31
CA ILE A 101 -2.84 -3.30 -4.26
C ILE A 101 -1.85 -4.34 -3.77
N LEU A 102 -2.35 -5.47 -3.28
CA LEU A 102 -1.70 -6.78 -3.22
C LEU A 102 -0.24 -6.78 -2.74
N ASN A 103 0.04 -6.22 -1.57
CA ASN A 103 1.41 -6.21 -1.05
C ASN A 103 2.01 -7.63 -0.97
N GLU A 104 3.12 -7.87 -1.67
CA GLU A 104 3.87 -9.14 -1.62
C GLU A 104 3.04 -10.40 -1.89
N CYS A 105 1.94 -10.31 -2.63
CA CYS A 105 1.22 -11.47 -3.09
C CYS A 105 1.96 -12.14 -4.26
N ALA A 106 1.51 -13.30 -4.73
CA ALA A 106 2.17 -14.09 -5.77
C ALA A 106 2.09 -13.40 -7.16
N SER A 107 2.88 -12.34 -7.35
CA SER A 107 3.04 -11.58 -8.60
C SER A 107 4.06 -12.19 -9.58
N ASP A 108 4.74 -13.24 -9.16
CA ASP A 108 5.74 -13.99 -9.91
C ASP A 108 5.16 -15.20 -10.68
N THR A 109 3.84 -15.33 -10.70
CA THR A 109 3.12 -16.39 -11.43
C THR A 109 2.14 -15.80 -12.46
N GLU A 110 1.83 -16.56 -13.52
CA GLU A 110 0.86 -16.13 -14.53
C GLU A 110 -0.53 -15.85 -13.95
N TYR A 111 -1.00 -16.71 -13.05
CA TYR A 111 -2.28 -16.47 -12.38
C TYR A 111 -2.25 -15.22 -11.52
N GLY A 112 -1.19 -15.05 -10.72
CA GLY A 112 -1.00 -13.84 -9.92
C GLY A 112 -1.00 -12.59 -10.81
N ARG A 113 -0.24 -12.62 -11.93
CA ARG A 113 -0.21 -11.50 -12.88
C ARG A 113 -1.60 -11.11 -13.39
N GLU A 114 -2.46 -12.07 -13.74
CA GLU A 114 -3.84 -11.77 -14.13
C GLU A 114 -4.64 -11.12 -13.00
N CYS A 115 -4.47 -11.55 -11.75
CA CYS A 115 -5.10 -10.91 -10.60
C CYS A 115 -4.62 -9.46 -10.42
N TYR A 116 -3.31 -9.21 -10.51
CA TYR A 116 -2.74 -7.86 -10.43
C TYR A 116 -3.27 -6.96 -11.55
N LYS A 117 -3.26 -7.45 -12.79
CA LYS A 117 -3.77 -6.73 -13.96
C LYS A 117 -5.23 -6.34 -13.77
N THR A 118 -6.09 -7.30 -13.40
CA THR A 118 -7.52 -7.08 -13.18
C THR A 118 -7.77 -5.98 -12.14
N GLN A 119 -7.06 -6.00 -11.02
CA GLN A 119 -7.23 -5.00 -9.96
C GLN A 119 -6.70 -3.62 -10.36
N LEU A 120 -5.55 -3.56 -11.05
CA LEU A 120 -5.00 -2.30 -11.54
C LEU A 120 -5.90 -1.67 -12.63
N GLU A 121 -6.48 -2.48 -13.52
CA GLU A 121 -7.45 -2.01 -14.50
C GLU A 121 -8.75 -1.52 -13.85
N LEU A 122 -9.21 -2.20 -12.80
CA LEU A 122 -10.36 -1.75 -12.01
C LEU A 122 -10.10 -0.37 -11.40
N ILE A 123 -8.98 -0.17 -10.71
CA ILE A 123 -8.61 1.13 -10.15
C ILE A 123 -8.61 2.20 -11.23
N LYS A 124 -7.97 1.93 -12.37
CA LYS A 124 -7.92 2.86 -13.51
C LYS A 124 -9.30 3.22 -14.03
N SER A 125 -10.26 2.31 -13.99
CA SER A 125 -11.64 2.58 -14.41
C SER A 125 -12.40 3.45 -13.42
N LEU A 126 -12.00 3.46 -12.14
CA LEU A 126 -12.63 4.22 -11.06
C LEU A 126 -11.96 5.58 -10.83
N ASP A 127 -10.65 5.65 -11.00
CA ASP A 127 -9.87 6.87 -10.88
C ASP A 127 -8.74 6.91 -11.92
N VAL A 128 -8.86 7.83 -12.87
CA VAL A 128 -7.85 8.07 -13.91
C VAL A 128 -6.81 9.13 -13.53
N THR A 129 -6.95 9.73 -12.35
CA THR A 129 -6.15 10.89 -11.94
C THR A 129 -4.93 10.51 -11.10
N ARG A 130 -5.00 9.40 -10.38
CA ARG A 130 -3.93 8.94 -9.49
C ARG A 130 -3.18 7.76 -10.06
N PRO A 131 -1.86 7.70 -9.88
CA PRO A 131 -1.05 6.55 -10.24
C PRO A 131 -1.39 5.33 -9.37
N ARG A 132 -1.07 4.15 -9.92
CA ARG A 132 -1.31 2.85 -9.30
C ARG A 132 0.01 2.14 -9.07
N SER A 133 0.11 1.43 -7.95
CA SER A 133 1.31 0.70 -7.59
C SER A 133 1.01 -0.53 -6.74
N PHE A 134 2.02 -1.35 -6.54
CA PHE A 134 2.11 -2.36 -5.50
C PHE A 134 3.56 -2.47 -5.03
N CYS A 135 3.79 -3.05 -3.86
CA CYS A 135 5.13 -3.33 -3.39
C CYS A 135 5.45 -4.81 -3.40
N ARG A 136 6.65 -5.13 -3.88
CA ARG A 136 7.22 -6.48 -3.91
C ARG A 136 8.73 -6.44 -3.70
N PHE A 137 9.33 -7.61 -3.61
CA PHE A 137 10.78 -7.78 -3.68
C PHE A 137 11.31 -7.50 -5.10
N LYS A 138 12.60 -7.43 -5.26
CA LYS A 138 13.34 -6.92 -6.42
C LYS A 138 12.99 -7.52 -7.79
N THR A 139 12.56 -8.77 -7.88
CA THR A 139 12.23 -9.43 -9.17
C THR A 139 10.75 -9.76 -9.25
N ASP A 140 10.09 -9.24 -10.28
CA ASP A 140 8.65 -9.43 -10.48
C ASP A 140 8.26 -9.34 -11.95
N ILE A 141 7.26 -10.11 -12.37
CA ILE A 141 6.74 -10.10 -13.74
C ILE A 141 5.59 -9.11 -13.96
N CYS A 142 5.21 -8.34 -12.92
CA CYS A 142 4.09 -7.42 -12.94
C CYS A 142 4.49 -5.94 -12.94
N PHE A 143 5.77 -5.60 -12.87
CA PHE A 143 6.21 -4.20 -12.81
C PHE A 143 5.87 -3.37 -14.03
N ASP A 144 5.64 -4.00 -15.17
CA ASP A 144 5.15 -3.35 -16.39
C ASP A 144 3.67 -2.95 -16.35
N LEU A 145 2.92 -3.40 -15.33
CA LEU A 145 1.50 -3.11 -15.16
C LEU A 145 1.23 -1.84 -14.34
N VAL A 146 2.23 -1.31 -13.65
CA VAL A 146 2.07 -0.18 -12.71
C VAL A 146 2.58 1.14 -13.29
N ASP A 147 2.09 2.22 -12.71
CA ASP A 147 2.55 3.57 -13.05
C ASP A 147 3.82 3.95 -12.25
N VAL A 148 4.00 3.35 -11.06
CA VAL A 148 5.16 3.52 -10.19
C VAL A 148 5.65 2.15 -9.71
N VAL A 149 6.89 1.81 -9.99
CA VAL A 149 7.53 0.59 -9.47
C VAL A 149 7.98 0.83 -8.05
N SER A 150 7.65 -0.09 -7.14
CA SER A 150 7.94 0.05 -5.72
C SER A 150 8.44 -1.25 -5.11
N TYR A 151 9.47 -1.12 -4.29
CA TYR A 151 10.14 -2.25 -3.64
C TYR A 151 9.97 -2.21 -2.14
N ASN A 152 9.70 -3.38 -1.54
CA ASN A 152 9.88 -3.60 -0.13
C ASN A 152 11.34 -4.01 0.13
N ILE A 153 12.09 -3.14 0.79
CA ILE A 153 13.49 -3.40 1.14
C ILE A 153 13.69 -3.19 2.63
N TYR A 154 14.42 -4.12 3.26
CA TYR A 154 14.57 -4.16 4.71
C TYR A 154 16.05 -4.31 5.11
N PRO A 155 16.93 -3.34 4.78
CA PRO A 155 18.34 -3.40 5.14
C PRO A 155 18.46 -3.46 6.67
N LYS A 156 19.31 -4.37 7.16
CA LYS A 156 19.55 -4.57 8.58
C LYS A 156 18.35 -5.10 9.41
N TRP A 157 17.21 -5.41 8.77
CA TRP A 157 16.06 -5.96 9.47
C TRP A 157 16.01 -7.49 9.40
N TYR A 158 15.91 -8.07 8.19
CA TYR A 158 15.92 -9.52 7.99
C TYR A 158 17.31 -10.07 7.72
N HIS A 159 18.21 -9.26 7.16
CA HIS A 159 19.57 -9.61 6.81
C HIS A 159 20.54 -8.54 7.27
N ASN A 160 21.77 -8.94 7.64
CA ASN A 160 22.79 -8.00 8.10
C ASN A 160 23.50 -7.30 6.91
N THR A 161 22.80 -7.08 5.81
CA THR A 161 23.32 -6.44 4.60
C THR A 161 23.37 -4.92 4.78
N PRO A 162 24.50 -4.27 4.47
CA PRO A 162 24.61 -2.81 4.52
C PRO A 162 23.61 -2.11 3.58
N VAL A 163 23.15 -0.92 3.96
CA VAL A 163 22.22 -0.11 3.13
C VAL A 163 22.78 0.17 1.75
N ALA A 164 24.10 0.44 1.65
CA ALA A 164 24.77 0.72 0.38
C ALA A 164 24.62 -0.43 -0.64
N GLU A 165 24.74 -1.69 -0.20
CA GLU A 165 24.56 -2.83 -1.09
C GLU A 165 23.14 -2.96 -1.66
N TYR A 166 22.12 -2.50 -0.92
CA TYR A 166 20.74 -2.43 -1.43
C TYR A 166 20.54 -1.33 -2.46
N LEU A 167 21.23 -0.20 -2.28
CA LEU A 167 21.16 0.93 -3.22
C LEU A 167 21.86 0.59 -4.53
N ASP A 168 23.06 0.00 -4.47
CA ASP A 168 23.80 -0.45 -5.65
C ASP A 168 22.99 -1.45 -6.48
N ASP A 169 22.19 -2.26 -5.81
CA ASP A 169 21.30 -3.23 -6.44
C ASP A 169 20.06 -2.58 -7.13
N LEU A 170 19.64 -1.38 -6.75
CA LEU A 170 18.52 -0.66 -7.38
C LEU A 170 18.96 0.15 -8.61
N ASP A 171 20.25 0.49 -8.72
CA ASP A 171 20.81 1.28 -9.83
C ASP A 171 21.06 0.46 -11.12
N VAL A 172 20.70 -0.82 -11.18
CA VAL A 172 21.01 -1.75 -12.29
C VAL A 172 19.81 -2.02 -13.19
N SER A 173 18.86 -1.12 -13.29
CA SER A 173 17.69 -1.34 -14.16
C SER A 173 17.56 -0.27 -15.24
#